data_b1fd4a49d45c3cd64d034ee4981a8237
#
_entry.id   b1fd4a49d45c3cd64d034ee4981a8237
#
_cell.length_a   1.000
_cell.length_b   1.000
_cell.length_c   1.000
_cell.angle_alpha   90.00
_cell.angle_beta   90.00
_cell.angle_gamma   90.00
#
_symmetry.space_group_name_H-M   'P 1'
#
loop_
_entity.id
_entity.type
_entity.pdbx_description
1 polymer ?
#
loop_
_entity_poly.entity_id
_entity_poly.type
_entity_poly.pdbx_seq_one_letter_code
_entity_poly.pdbx_strand_id
1 'polypeptide(L)'
;MRFLHLSDLHLGKRVCEFSMLEDQRYILEEILTLLDETPVDGVLLAGDLYDKPVPPAEAVRLLDWFLTQLAARKLPVFAISGNHDSADRVAFGSALLADSRVYVSPVFTGAPQPIPLQDAHGTVDVYLLPFLKPAMVRHVWPDEPIESYNDALACVLRHCVPDPCLLYTSPS
;
A
#
# COMPACT_ATOMS: atom_id res chain seq x y z
N MET A 1 -5.05 16.65 -7.41
CA MET A 1 -4.17 16.05 -6.35
C MET A 1 -2.84 15.61 -6.93
N ARG A 2 -1.78 15.67 -6.14
CA ARG A 2 -0.42 15.17 -6.48
C ARG A 2 -0.02 14.15 -5.43
N PHE A 3 0.42 12.97 -5.86
CA PHE A 3 0.87 11.90 -4.96
C PHE A 3 2.36 11.60 -5.19
N LEU A 4 3.07 11.28 -4.10
CA LEU A 4 4.31 10.54 -4.18
C LEU A 4 3.96 9.06 -4.24
N HIS A 5 4.43 8.37 -5.27
CA HIS A 5 4.20 6.92 -5.45
C HIS A 5 5.52 6.17 -5.26
N LEU A 6 5.56 5.28 -4.30
CA LEU A 6 6.66 4.38 -4.01
C LEU A 6 6.17 2.93 -4.07
N SER A 7 6.98 2.04 -4.57
CA SER A 7 6.75 0.59 -4.52
C SER A 7 8.07 -0.15 -4.30
N ASP A 8 7.99 -1.44 -4.01
CA ASP A 8 9.15 -2.33 -3.99
C ASP A 8 10.26 -1.87 -3.04
N LEU A 9 9.90 -1.41 -1.83
CA LEU A 9 10.87 -0.98 -0.83
C LEU A 9 11.75 -2.12 -0.37
N HIS A 10 11.23 -3.34 -0.33
CA HIS A 10 11.94 -4.56 0.07
C HIS A 10 12.80 -4.37 1.32
N LEU A 11 12.25 -3.72 2.37
CA LEU A 11 12.99 -3.43 3.59
C LEU A 11 13.51 -4.71 4.22
N GLY A 12 14.79 -4.69 4.58
CA GLY A 12 15.50 -5.85 5.11
C GLY A 12 16.15 -6.75 4.04
N LYS A 13 16.17 -6.29 2.78
CA LYS A 13 16.89 -6.99 1.70
C LYS A 13 18.36 -7.19 2.01
N ARG A 14 18.87 -8.33 1.60
CA ARG A 14 20.30 -8.66 1.66
C ARG A 14 20.81 -9.02 0.28
N VAL A 15 21.96 -8.51 -0.09
CA VAL A 15 22.65 -8.82 -1.35
C VAL A 15 23.99 -9.42 -1.02
N CYS A 16 24.27 -10.65 -1.46
CA CYS A 16 25.49 -11.38 -1.11
C CYS A 16 25.81 -11.32 0.39
N GLU A 17 24.81 -11.56 1.24
CA GLU A 17 24.87 -11.49 2.70
C GLU A 17 25.07 -10.08 3.31
N PHE A 18 25.30 -9.05 2.52
CA PHE A 18 25.32 -7.67 3.01
C PHE A 18 23.90 -7.15 3.23
N SER A 19 23.70 -6.53 4.39
CA SER A 19 22.42 -5.88 4.70
C SER A 19 22.31 -4.55 3.95
N MET A 20 21.18 -4.31 3.30
CA MET A 20 20.89 -3.05 2.60
C MET A 20 20.18 -2.02 3.50
N LEU A 21 19.97 -2.31 4.78
CA LEU A 21 19.14 -1.47 5.65
C LEU A 21 19.66 -0.04 5.82
N GLU A 22 20.97 0.16 5.84
CA GLU A 22 21.55 1.51 5.93
C GLU A 22 21.31 2.30 4.65
N ASP A 23 21.50 1.67 3.48
CA ASP A 23 21.21 2.29 2.18
C ASP A 23 19.70 2.59 2.04
N GLN A 24 18.86 1.65 2.49
CA GLN A 24 17.42 1.83 2.49
C GLN A 24 16.99 2.98 3.40
N ARG A 25 17.58 3.11 4.58
CA ARG A 25 17.35 4.25 5.47
C ARG A 25 17.76 5.56 4.80
N TYR A 26 18.93 5.60 4.21
CA TYR A 26 19.44 6.80 3.50
C TYR A 26 18.46 7.25 2.41
N ILE A 27 17.99 6.32 1.56
CA ILE A 27 17.03 6.64 0.51
C ILE A 27 15.70 7.14 1.08
N LEU A 28 15.21 6.56 2.18
CA LEU A 28 13.98 7.04 2.83
C LEU A 28 14.17 8.45 3.42
N GLU A 29 15.34 8.79 3.93
CA GLU A 29 15.68 10.15 4.40
C GLU A 29 15.70 11.15 3.23
N GLU A 30 16.28 10.78 2.08
CA GLU A 30 16.24 11.60 0.87
C GLU A 30 14.80 11.82 0.36
N ILE A 31 13.95 10.78 0.41
CA ILE A 31 12.54 10.88 0.08
C ILE A 31 11.81 11.86 1.01
N LEU A 32 12.08 11.83 2.30
CA LEU A 32 11.50 12.78 3.25
C LEU A 32 11.94 14.22 2.99
N THR A 33 13.20 14.41 2.61
CA THR A 33 13.73 15.72 2.20
C THR A 33 13.01 16.22 0.94
N LEU A 34 12.83 15.34 -0.06
CA LEU A 34 12.08 15.68 -1.28
C LEU A 34 10.64 16.09 -0.97
N LEU A 35 9.98 15.39 -0.02
CA LEU A 35 8.62 15.73 0.41
C LEU A 35 8.54 17.09 1.11
N ASP A 36 9.59 17.50 1.83
CA ASP A 36 9.66 18.81 2.47
C ASP A 36 9.85 19.94 1.44
N GLU A 37 10.48 19.65 0.29
CA GLU A 37 10.71 20.59 -0.80
C GLU A 37 9.58 20.60 -1.84
N THR A 38 8.87 19.50 -2.00
CA THR A 38 7.85 19.32 -3.04
C THR A 38 6.50 19.00 -2.42
N PRO A 39 5.55 19.94 -2.37
CA PRO A 39 4.22 19.69 -1.81
C PRO A 39 3.48 18.57 -2.55
N VAL A 40 2.98 17.60 -1.80
CA VAL A 40 2.11 16.51 -2.27
C VAL A 40 0.86 16.42 -1.41
N ASP A 41 -0.20 15.84 -1.95
CA ASP A 41 -1.48 15.64 -1.26
C ASP A 41 -1.53 14.30 -0.52
N GLY A 42 -0.59 13.39 -0.79
CA GLY A 42 -0.48 12.09 -0.13
C GLY A 42 0.65 11.23 -0.66
N VAL A 43 0.85 10.09 -0.01
CA VAL A 43 1.88 9.10 -0.35
C VAL A 43 1.23 7.74 -0.60
N LEU A 44 1.57 7.12 -1.73
CA LEU A 44 1.15 5.77 -2.09
C LEU A 44 2.34 4.83 -1.90
N LEU A 45 2.18 3.79 -1.08
CA LEU A 45 3.12 2.69 -0.89
C LEU A 45 2.52 1.43 -1.52
N ALA A 46 2.90 1.17 -2.77
CA ALA A 46 2.22 0.21 -3.64
C ALA A 46 2.84 -1.20 -3.59
N GLY A 47 2.93 -1.76 -2.39
CA GLY A 47 3.32 -3.15 -2.16
C GLY A 47 4.83 -3.38 -2.01
N ASP A 48 5.15 -4.63 -1.64
CA ASP A 48 6.50 -5.13 -1.33
C ASP A 48 7.27 -4.21 -0.37
N LEU A 49 6.59 -3.90 0.76
CA LEU A 49 7.16 -3.09 1.83
C LEU A 49 8.37 -3.79 2.45
N TYR A 50 8.28 -5.10 2.62
CA TYR A 50 9.32 -5.95 3.15
C TYR A 50 9.86 -6.92 2.09
N ASP A 51 11.12 -7.32 2.24
CA ASP A 51 11.74 -8.32 1.35
C ASP A 51 11.20 -9.74 1.58
N LYS A 52 10.63 -10.01 2.75
CA LYS A 52 10.13 -11.33 3.14
C LYS A 52 8.87 -11.23 4.00
N PRO A 53 7.98 -12.25 3.95
CA PRO A 53 6.76 -12.28 4.76
C PRO A 53 7.00 -12.24 6.27
N VAL A 54 8.20 -12.64 6.72
CA VAL A 54 8.69 -12.51 8.10
C VAL A 54 9.93 -11.61 8.08
N PRO A 55 9.74 -10.28 8.15
CA PRO A 55 10.86 -9.34 8.12
C PRO A 55 11.69 -9.39 9.40
N PRO A 56 12.99 -9.06 9.32
CA PRO A 56 13.81 -8.87 10.52
C PRO A 56 13.31 -7.64 11.31
N ALA A 57 13.54 -7.66 12.62
CA ALA A 57 13.07 -6.58 13.50
C ALA A 57 13.59 -5.19 13.11
N GLU A 58 14.79 -5.12 12.55
CA GLU A 58 15.39 -3.88 12.04
C GLU A 58 14.57 -3.29 10.89
N ALA A 59 14.10 -4.13 9.96
CA ALA A 59 13.25 -3.69 8.84
C ALA A 59 11.89 -3.20 9.34
N VAL A 60 11.32 -3.87 10.34
CA VAL A 60 10.06 -3.42 10.98
C VAL A 60 10.24 -2.04 11.61
N ARG A 61 11.34 -1.84 12.37
CA ARG A 61 11.65 -0.53 12.97
C ARG A 61 11.89 0.55 11.91
N LEU A 62 12.48 0.21 10.77
CA LEU A 62 12.72 1.16 9.70
C LEU A 62 11.41 1.61 9.04
N LEU A 63 10.48 0.68 8.78
CA LEU A 63 9.17 1.04 8.24
C LEU A 63 8.36 1.86 9.26
N ASP A 64 8.33 1.45 10.52
CA ASP A 64 7.66 2.19 11.60
C ASP A 64 8.17 3.63 11.70
N TRP A 65 9.51 3.81 11.69
CA TRP A 65 10.12 5.13 11.67
C TRP A 65 9.66 5.95 10.45
N PHE A 66 9.69 5.36 9.24
CA PHE A 66 9.31 6.06 8.01
C PHE A 66 7.83 6.48 8.04
N LEU A 67 6.93 5.58 8.42
CA LEU A 67 5.50 5.91 8.56
C LEU A 67 5.27 6.99 9.62
N THR A 68 6.01 6.97 10.73
CA THR A 68 5.97 8.01 11.77
C THR A 68 6.40 9.38 11.22
N GLN A 69 7.47 9.42 10.38
CA GLN A 69 7.92 10.65 9.74
C GLN A 69 6.87 11.22 8.75
N LEU A 70 6.19 10.35 8.01
CA LEU A 70 5.12 10.73 7.10
C LEU A 70 3.90 11.25 7.88
N ALA A 71 3.49 10.56 8.94
CA ALA A 71 2.38 10.96 9.81
C ALA A 71 2.64 12.32 10.49
N ALA A 72 3.88 12.58 10.93
CA ALA A 72 4.28 13.87 11.52
C ALA A 72 4.12 15.03 10.52
N ARG A 73 4.25 14.79 9.21
CA ARG A 73 3.99 15.75 8.13
C ARG A 73 2.50 15.91 7.82
N LYS A 74 1.63 15.16 8.49
CA LYS A 74 0.17 15.14 8.28
C LYS A 74 -0.24 14.75 6.85
N LEU A 75 0.64 14.08 6.13
CA LEU A 75 0.34 13.53 4.81
C LEU A 75 -0.49 12.25 4.96
N PRO A 76 -1.58 12.09 4.22
CA PRO A 76 -2.25 10.80 4.14
C PRO A 76 -1.33 9.79 3.43
N VAL A 77 -1.18 8.64 4.03
CA VAL A 77 -0.39 7.52 3.51
C VAL A 77 -1.32 6.37 3.18
N PHE A 78 -1.19 5.82 2.00
CA PHE A 78 -1.97 4.68 1.52
C PHE A 78 -1.02 3.54 1.20
N ALA A 79 -1.02 2.50 2.02
CA ALA A 79 -0.13 1.37 1.90
C ALA A 79 -0.90 0.09 1.57
N ILE A 80 -0.40 -0.68 0.62
CA ILE A 80 -0.90 -2.03 0.33
C ILE A 80 0.21 -3.06 0.53
N SER A 81 -0.16 -4.30 0.81
CA SER A 81 0.79 -5.42 0.81
C SER A 81 1.01 -5.92 -0.62
N GLY A 82 2.26 -6.23 -0.95
CA GLY A 82 2.68 -6.86 -2.20
C GLY A 82 2.78 -8.39 -2.09
N ASN A 83 3.42 -9.01 -3.07
CA ASN A 83 3.55 -10.47 -3.12
C ASN A 83 4.64 -11.01 -2.17
N HIS A 84 5.61 -10.19 -1.77
CA HIS A 84 6.64 -10.51 -0.77
C HIS A 84 6.13 -10.33 0.66
N ASP A 85 5.11 -9.51 0.85
CA ASP A 85 4.57 -9.19 2.17
C ASP A 85 3.65 -10.29 2.72
N SER A 86 3.51 -10.30 4.05
CA SER A 86 2.39 -10.94 4.72
C SER A 86 1.27 -9.93 4.94
N ALA A 87 0.13 -10.08 4.25
CA ALA A 87 -0.99 -9.16 4.38
C ALA A 87 -1.44 -8.99 5.85
N ASP A 88 -1.47 -10.10 6.63
CA ASP A 88 -1.82 -10.06 8.07
C ASP A 88 -0.86 -9.19 8.88
N ARG A 89 0.45 -9.26 8.59
CA ARG A 89 1.47 -8.49 9.31
C ARG A 89 1.45 -7.02 8.93
N VAL A 90 1.26 -6.72 7.64
CA VAL A 90 1.15 -5.35 7.14
C VAL A 90 -0.13 -4.70 7.66
N ALA A 91 -1.25 -5.42 7.69
CA ALA A 91 -2.52 -4.93 8.21
C ALA A 91 -2.57 -4.80 9.74
N PHE A 92 -1.55 -5.29 10.47
CA PHE A 92 -1.54 -5.22 11.93
C PHE A 92 -1.61 -3.76 12.41
N GLY A 93 -2.59 -3.49 13.28
CA GLY A 93 -2.80 -2.15 13.84
C GLY A 93 -3.39 -1.12 12.86
N SER A 94 -3.83 -1.52 11.66
CA SER A 94 -4.35 -0.60 10.64
C SER A 94 -5.47 0.33 11.14
N ALA A 95 -6.35 -0.15 12.02
CA ALA A 95 -7.40 0.68 12.60
C ALA A 95 -6.85 1.81 13.49
N LEU A 96 -5.77 1.55 14.23
CA LEU A 96 -5.10 2.58 15.04
C LEU A 96 -4.31 3.57 14.18
N LEU A 97 -3.68 3.08 13.11
CA LEU A 97 -2.92 3.90 12.18
C LEU A 97 -3.81 4.88 11.40
N ALA A 98 -5.06 4.50 11.13
CA ALA A 98 -6.03 5.33 10.42
C ALA A 98 -6.28 6.69 11.12
N ASP A 99 -6.25 6.73 12.46
CA ASP A 99 -6.37 7.97 13.23
C ASP A 99 -5.22 8.96 12.94
N SER A 100 -4.06 8.44 12.51
CA SER A 100 -2.90 9.21 12.07
C SER A 100 -2.85 9.43 10.56
N ARG A 101 -3.95 9.12 9.85
CA ARG A 101 -4.06 9.19 8.39
C ARG A 101 -3.11 8.24 7.65
N VAL A 102 -2.71 7.16 8.29
CA VAL A 102 -1.96 6.07 7.66
C VAL A 102 -2.93 4.92 7.42
N TYR A 103 -3.37 4.79 6.18
CA TYR A 103 -4.33 3.79 5.74
C TYR A 103 -3.58 2.60 5.16
N VAL A 104 -3.82 1.44 5.72
CA VAL A 104 -3.18 0.19 5.29
C VAL A 104 -4.25 -0.75 4.78
N SER A 105 -4.01 -1.40 3.64
CA SER A 105 -4.95 -2.38 3.11
C SER A 105 -5.20 -3.49 4.13
N PRO A 106 -6.46 -3.84 4.38
CA PRO A 106 -6.77 -5.02 5.18
C PRO A 106 -6.38 -6.30 4.45
N VAL A 107 -6.40 -7.42 5.15
CA VAL A 107 -6.42 -8.73 4.51
C VAL A 107 -7.66 -8.81 3.60
N PHE A 108 -7.48 -9.35 2.41
CA PHE A 108 -8.57 -9.43 1.43
C PHE A 108 -9.70 -10.34 1.92
N THR A 109 -10.89 -9.78 2.07
CA THR A 109 -12.11 -10.47 2.46
C THR A 109 -13.31 -10.12 1.56
N GLY A 110 -13.08 -9.34 0.51
CA GLY A 110 -14.13 -8.86 -0.39
C GLY A 110 -13.79 -7.50 -1.00
N ALA A 111 -14.79 -6.80 -1.49
CA ALA A 111 -14.60 -5.49 -2.09
C ALA A 111 -14.05 -4.48 -1.06
N PRO A 112 -12.92 -3.82 -1.33
CA PRO A 112 -12.39 -2.78 -0.45
C PRO A 112 -13.35 -1.59 -0.37
N GLN A 113 -13.34 -0.92 0.77
CA GLN A 113 -14.13 0.30 0.97
C GLN A 113 -13.33 1.53 0.50
N PRO A 114 -14.00 2.53 -0.07
CA PRO A 114 -13.34 3.76 -0.48
C PRO A 114 -12.87 4.57 0.72
N ILE A 115 -11.72 5.21 0.57
CA ILE A 115 -11.19 6.23 1.48
C ILE A 115 -11.29 7.56 0.75
N PRO A 116 -12.23 8.45 1.11
CA PRO A 116 -12.43 9.70 0.38
C PRO A 116 -11.32 10.71 0.71
N LEU A 117 -10.74 11.29 -0.35
CA LEU A 117 -9.87 12.45 -0.29
C LEU A 117 -10.55 13.62 -1.00
N GLN A 118 -10.46 14.80 -0.41
CA GLN A 118 -11.06 16.00 -0.98
C GLN A 118 -10.01 17.05 -1.30
N ASP A 119 -10.13 17.67 -2.48
CA ASP A 119 -9.38 18.86 -2.86
C ASP A 119 -10.32 19.95 -3.42
N ALA A 120 -9.74 21.03 -3.99
CA ALA A 120 -10.50 22.13 -4.57
C ALA A 120 -11.33 21.74 -5.83
N HIS A 121 -11.08 20.58 -6.41
CA HIS A 121 -11.73 20.09 -7.63
C HIS A 121 -12.81 19.03 -7.35
N GLY A 122 -12.87 18.49 -6.13
CA GLY A 122 -13.83 17.48 -5.73
C GLY A 122 -13.26 16.39 -4.85
N THR A 123 -14.01 15.30 -4.74
CA THR A 123 -13.61 14.10 -3.96
C THR A 123 -13.03 13.05 -4.88
N VAL A 124 -11.95 12.42 -4.43
CA VAL A 124 -11.35 11.22 -5.04
C VAL A 124 -11.44 10.09 -4.03
N ASP A 125 -12.00 8.97 -4.45
CA ASP A 125 -12.09 7.76 -3.64
C ASP A 125 -10.86 6.87 -3.89
N VAL A 126 -10.11 6.58 -2.83
CA VAL A 126 -8.93 5.70 -2.87
C VAL A 126 -9.33 4.32 -2.37
N TYR A 127 -9.13 3.29 -3.19
CA TYR A 127 -9.37 1.90 -2.83
C TYR A 127 -8.04 1.17 -2.63
N LEU A 128 -7.84 0.59 -1.46
CA LEU A 128 -6.62 -0.17 -1.13
C LEU A 128 -6.84 -1.64 -1.43
N LEU A 129 -6.28 -2.10 -2.53
CA LEU A 129 -6.34 -3.49 -2.95
C LEU A 129 -4.97 -4.13 -2.74
N PRO A 130 -4.83 -5.08 -1.77
CA PRO A 130 -3.56 -5.78 -1.57
C PRO A 130 -3.26 -6.72 -2.74
N PHE A 131 -2.06 -7.26 -2.81
CA PHE A 131 -1.73 -8.32 -3.76
C PHE A 131 -2.71 -9.49 -3.63
N LEU A 132 -3.30 -9.88 -4.76
CA LEU A 132 -4.33 -10.91 -4.82
C LEU A 132 -3.87 -12.13 -5.62
N LYS A 133 -4.15 -13.32 -5.11
CA LYS A 133 -4.10 -14.56 -5.88
C LYS A 133 -5.50 -14.93 -6.37
N PRO A 134 -5.67 -15.48 -7.58
CA PRO A 134 -6.98 -15.91 -8.08
C PRO A 134 -7.76 -16.80 -7.10
N ALA A 135 -7.06 -17.67 -6.36
CA ALA A 135 -7.68 -18.53 -5.35
C ALA A 135 -8.33 -17.76 -4.20
N MET A 136 -7.76 -16.61 -3.81
CA MET A 136 -8.33 -15.75 -2.75
C MET A 136 -9.65 -15.14 -3.20
N VAL A 137 -9.70 -14.69 -4.44
CA VAL A 137 -10.90 -14.06 -5.02
C VAL A 137 -11.99 -15.10 -5.25
N ARG A 138 -11.65 -16.31 -5.75
CA ARG A 138 -12.59 -17.43 -5.85
C ARG A 138 -13.18 -17.85 -4.49
N HIS A 139 -12.42 -17.73 -3.42
CA HIS A 139 -12.93 -18.03 -2.09
C HIS A 139 -14.06 -17.08 -1.65
N VAL A 140 -13.96 -15.82 -2.05
CA VAL A 140 -14.96 -14.77 -1.73
C VAL A 140 -16.16 -14.84 -2.68
N TRP A 141 -15.90 -15.05 -3.97
CA TRP A 141 -16.93 -15.14 -5.02
C TRP A 141 -16.80 -16.47 -5.80
N PRO A 142 -17.30 -17.58 -5.24
CA PRO A 142 -17.12 -18.92 -5.80
C PRO A 142 -17.84 -19.13 -7.15
N ASP A 143 -18.87 -18.35 -7.43
CA ASP A 143 -19.66 -18.47 -8.66
C ASP A 143 -19.07 -17.64 -9.83
N GLU A 144 -18.03 -16.85 -9.58
CA GLU A 144 -17.37 -16.06 -10.61
C GLU A 144 -16.31 -16.88 -11.37
N PRO A 145 -16.26 -16.79 -12.71
CA PRO A 145 -15.29 -17.53 -13.53
C PRO A 145 -13.89 -16.88 -13.45
N ILE A 146 -13.11 -17.22 -12.43
CA ILE A 146 -11.79 -16.66 -12.17
C ILE A 146 -10.72 -17.72 -12.44
N GLU A 147 -10.01 -17.60 -13.55
CA GLU A 147 -8.93 -18.50 -13.94
C GLU A 147 -7.55 -17.83 -13.86
N SER A 148 -7.47 -16.52 -14.09
CA SER A 148 -6.24 -15.75 -14.14
C SER A 148 -6.22 -14.62 -13.10
N TYR A 149 -5.05 -13.99 -12.93
CA TYR A 149 -4.90 -12.77 -12.15
C TYR A 149 -5.75 -11.62 -12.71
N ASN A 150 -5.84 -11.54 -14.04
CA ASN A 150 -6.65 -10.53 -14.71
C ASN A 150 -8.15 -10.71 -14.40
N ASP A 151 -8.66 -11.95 -14.41
CA ASP A 151 -10.05 -12.22 -14.05
C ASP A 151 -10.31 -11.89 -12.58
N ALA A 152 -9.36 -12.23 -11.69
CA ALA A 152 -9.44 -11.91 -10.27
C ALA A 152 -9.53 -10.39 -10.06
N LEU A 153 -8.63 -9.63 -10.67
CA LEU A 153 -8.63 -8.17 -10.56
C LEU A 153 -9.92 -7.58 -11.16
N ALA A 154 -10.33 -7.99 -12.35
CA ALA A 154 -11.54 -7.54 -13.00
C ALA A 154 -12.80 -7.84 -12.14
N CYS A 155 -12.85 -9.02 -11.51
CA CYS A 155 -13.93 -9.37 -10.59
C CYS A 155 -13.99 -8.39 -9.41
N VAL A 156 -12.86 -8.17 -8.73
CA VAL A 156 -12.82 -7.24 -7.58
C VAL A 156 -13.21 -5.82 -8.01
N LEU A 157 -12.69 -5.34 -9.13
CA LEU A 157 -13.01 -3.99 -9.63
C LEU A 157 -14.50 -3.82 -9.92
N ARG A 158 -15.17 -4.82 -10.51
CA ARG A 158 -16.64 -4.78 -10.72
C ARG A 158 -17.42 -4.63 -9.42
N HIS A 159 -16.88 -5.15 -8.31
CA HIS A 159 -17.52 -5.05 -6.99
C HIS A 159 -17.14 -3.78 -6.22
N CYS A 160 -16.05 -3.11 -6.59
CA CYS A 160 -15.59 -1.90 -5.91
C CYS A 160 -16.19 -0.61 -6.47
N VAL A 161 -16.40 -0.53 -7.78
CA VAL A 161 -16.63 0.74 -8.46
C VAL A 161 -18.04 0.80 -9.03
N PRO A 162 -18.91 1.64 -8.44
CA PRO A 162 -20.24 1.90 -9.01
C PRO A 162 -20.18 2.61 -10.36
N ASP A 163 -19.12 3.38 -10.65
CA ASP A 163 -18.94 4.13 -11.89
C ASP A 163 -17.55 3.91 -12.48
N PRO A 164 -17.44 3.21 -13.65
CA PRO A 164 -16.17 2.93 -14.31
C PRO A 164 -15.40 4.20 -14.74
N CYS A 165 -16.08 5.35 -14.88
CA CYS A 165 -15.44 6.60 -15.29
C CYS A 165 -14.54 7.21 -14.21
N LEU A 166 -14.61 6.74 -12.96
CA LEU A 166 -13.83 7.26 -11.83
C LEU A 166 -12.59 6.40 -11.51
N LEU A 167 -12.35 5.34 -12.28
CA LEU A 167 -11.27 4.40 -11.96
C LEU A 167 -9.92 4.88 -12.49
N TYR A 168 -8.98 5.12 -11.59
CA TYR A 168 -7.56 5.23 -11.86
C TYR A 168 -6.82 4.13 -11.10
N THR A 169 -6.04 3.29 -11.78
CA THR A 169 -5.24 2.24 -11.16
C THR A 169 -3.76 2.63 -11.15
N SER A 170 -3.09 2.44 -10.00
CA SER A 170 -1.64 2.55 -9.89
C SER A 170 -1.06 1.13 -9.98
N PRO A 171 -0.23 0.83 -10.98
CA PRO A 171 0.45 -0.46 -11.04
C PRO A 171 1.50 -0.55 -9.94
N SER A 172 1.61 -1.72 -9.34
CA SER A 172 2.73 -2.10 -8.47
C SER A 172 3.82 -2.78 -9.28
#